data_0a21a58c926d467cc643eccc7ffdf89e
#
_entry.id   0a21a58c926d467cc643eccc7ffdf89e
#
_cell.length_a   1.000
_cell.length_b   1.000
_cell.length_c   1.000
_cell.angle_alpha   90.00
_cell.angle_beta   90.00
_cell.angle_gamma   90.00
#
_symmetry.space_group_name_H-M   'P 1'
#
loop_
_entity.id
_entity.type
_entity.pdbx_description
1 polymer ?
#
loop_
_entity_poly.entity_id
_entity_poly.type
_entity_poly.pdbx_seq_one_letter_code
_entity_poly.pdbx_strand_id
1 'polypeptide(L)'
;MEYQLTVHQIEAKEKEARELVRKKSLYSSIAAIVPIPFLDIGTDMKLMRDMSQNIEDIFGIEHEEVNSAFDDQKERALVLGTSFISEFVGNRLVRFMIRRSVKRGFLFRFIPLVGNVVSGLISYYMMKRLGNTHVARCVRIVKGEV
;
A
#
# COMPACT_ATOMS: atom_id res chain seq x y z
N MET A 1 26.33 -0.55 9.77
CA MET A 1 27.07 0.45 8.94
C MET A 1 26.68 1.85 9.39
N GLU A 2 27.66 2.73 9.54
CA GLU A 2 27.37 4.13 9.88
C GLU A 2 27.10 4.89 8.58
N TYR A 3 25.84 5.24 8.33
CA TYR A 3 25.44 5.99 7.15
C TYR A 3 25.82 7.46 7.36
N GLN A 4 26.85 7.93 6.67
CA GLN A 4 27.30 9.33 6.72
C GLN A 4 26.42 10.25 5.85
N LEU A 5 25.11 10.20 6.04
CA LEU A 5 24.17 11.07 5.35
C LEU A 5 23.91 12.33 6.18
N THR A 6 23.99 13.49 5.54
CA THR A 6 23.57 14.74 6.18
C THR A 6 22.06 14.80 6.33
N VAL A 7 21.56 15.54 7.31
CA VAL A 7 20.11 15.71 7.54
C VAL A 7 19.38 16.14 6.25
N HIS A 8 19.98 17.05 5.50
CA HIS A 8 19.39 17.52 4.24
C HIS A 8 19.33 16.43 3.15
N GLN A 9 20.32 15.55 3.10
CA GLN A 9 20.30 14.39 2.19
C GLN A 9 19.25 13.37 2.59
N ILE A 10 19.06 13.15 3.89
CA ILE A 10 18.00 12.25 4.39
C ILE A 10 16.61 12.80 4.03
N GLU A 11 16.37 14.09 4.22
CA GLU A 11 15.09 14.73 3.85
C GLU A 11 14.83 14.68 2.34
N ALA A 12 15.85 14.88 1.51
CA ALA A 12 15.71 14.78 0.06
C ALA A 12 15.35 13.35 -0.38
N LYS A 13 16.03 12.35 0.18
CA LYS A 13 15.76 10.92 -0.06
C LYS A 13 14.38 10.51 0.45
N GLU A 14 13.98 10.99 1.62
CA GLU A 14 12.63 10.73 2.16
C GLU A 14 11.54 11.29 1.24
N LYS A 15 11.72 12.50 0.73
CA LYS A 15 10.77 13.10 -0.22
C LYS A 15 10.68 12.28 -1.51
N GLU A 16 11.80 11.88 -2.07
CA GLU A 16 11.85 11.05 -3.27
C GLU A 16 11.17 9.69 -3.05
N ALA A 17 11.45 9.02 -1.93
CA ALA A 17 10.83 7.75 -1.56
C ALA A 17 9.31 7.88 -1.38
N ARG A 18 8.83 8.96 -0.75
CA ARG A 18 7.39 9.22 -0.60
C ARG A 18 6.70 9.50 -1.94
N GLU A 19 7.36 10.15 -2.88
CA GLU A 19 6.83 10.32 -4.24
C GLU A 19 6.74 8.98 -4.99
N LEU A 20 7.74 8.13 -4.85
CA LEU A 20 7.73 6.77 -5.41
C LEU A 20 6.55 5.96 -4.82
N VAL A 21 6.35 6.00 -3.51
CA VAL A 21 5.21 5.35 -2.85
C VAL A 21 3.89 5.84 -3.43
N ARG A 22 3.74 7.14 -3.61
CA ARG A 22 2.52 7.72 -4.21
C ARG A 22 2.27 7.21 -5.62
N LYS A 23 3.30 7.18 -6.47
CA LYS A 23 3.20 6.68 -7.85
C LYS A 23 2.83 5.20 -7.89
N LYS A 24 3.50 4.37 -7.09
CA LYS A 24 3.23 2.93 -7.01
C LYS A 24 1.84 2.64 -6.44
N SER A 25 1.37 3.41 -5.45
CA SER A 25 0.01 3.29 -4.89
C SER A 25 -1.07 3.65 -5.91
N LEU A 26 -0.86 4.68 -6.73
CA LEU A 26 -1.75 5.03 -7.83
C LEU A 26 -1.80 3.90 -8.87
N TYR A 27 -0.66 3.33 -9.21
CA TYR A 27 -0.59 2.22 -10.15
C TYR A 27 -1.36 1.00 -9.64
N SER A 28 -1.18 0.64 -8.37
CA SER A 28 -1.94 -0.44 -7.72
C SER A 28 -3.45 -0.19 -7.74
N SER A 29 -3.87 1.05 -7.49
CA SER A 29 -5.31 1.40 -7.51
C SER A 29 -5.93 1.26 -8.89
N ILE A 30 -5.21 1.65 -9.95
CA ILE A 30 -5.67 1.53 -11.33
C ILE A 30 -5.76 0.04 -11.72
N ALA A 31 -4.76 -0.75 -11.35
CA ALA A 31 -4.76 -2.18 -11.60
C ALA A 31 -5.93 -2.90 -10.90
N ALA A 32 -6.33 -2.45 -9.71
CA ALA A 32 -7.47 -3.01 -8.98
C ALA A 32 -8.84 -2.61 -9.58
N ILE A 33 -8.92 -1.50 -10.31
CA ILE A 33 -10.16 -1.04 -10.97
C ILE A 33 -10.40 -1.80 -12.28
N VAL A 34 -9.33 -2.15 -13.00
CA VAL A 34 -9.43 -2.85 -14.28
C VAL A 34 -9.62 -4.34 -14.03
N PRO A 35 -10.76 -4.95 -14.43
CA PRO A 35 -10.97 -6.39 -14.29
C PRO A 35 -10.11 -7.14 -15.32
N ILE A 36 -8.84 -7.29 -15.06
CA ILE A 36 -7.98 -8.18 -15.84
C ILE A 36 -8.09 -9.55 -15.19
N PRO A 37 -8.69 -10.54 -15.88
CA PRO A 37 -8.70 -11.91 -15.39
C PRO A 37 -7.23 -12.36 -15.31
N PHE A 38 -6.76 -12.74 -14.14
CA PHE A 38 -5.37 -13.14 -13.81
C PHE A 38 -4.47 -12.10 -13.11
N LEU A 39 -4.94 -10.91 -12.77
CA LEU A 39 -4.28 -10.07 -11.77
C LEU A 39 -4.57 -10.63 -10.38
N ASP A 40 -3.83 -11.66 -10.07
CA ASP A 40 -3.94 -12.41 -8.83
C ASP A 40 -3.19 -11.69 -7.69
N ILE A 41 -3.48 -12.07 -6.45
CA ILE A 41 -2.82 -11.64 -5.20
C ILE A 41 -1.28 -11.60 -5.34
N GLY A 42 -0.71 -12.46 -6.20
CA GLY A 42 0.71 -12.47 -6.54
C GLY A 42 1.24 -11.16 -7.15
N THR A 43 0.41 -10.41 -7.87
CA THR A 43 0.81 -9.12 -8.47
C THR A 43 0.97 -8.03 -7.42
N ASP A 44 0.08 -7.98 -6.43
CA ASP A 44 0.16 -7.02 -5.33
C ASP A 44 1.39 -7.30 -4.45
N MET A 45 1.69 -8.56 -4.17
CA MET A 45 2.91 -8.94 -3.43
C MET A 45 4.19 -8.58 -4.19
N LYS A 46 4.20 -8.78 -5.51
CA LYS A 46 5.34 -8.40 -6.35
C LYS A 46 5.51 -6.87 -6.36
N LEU A 47 4.43 -6.14 -6.53
CA LEU A 47 4.45 -4.66 -6.53
C LEU A 47 4.91 -4.10 -5.18
N MET A 48 4.50 -4.70 -4.06
CA MET A 48 4.98 -4.36 -2.72
C MET A 48 6.47 -4.62 -2.56
N ARG A 49 6.95 -5.78 -3.00
CA ARG A 49 8.38 -6.12 -2.96
C ARG A 49 9.19 -5.14 -3.79
N ASP A 50 8.79 -4.89 -5.03
CA ASP A 50 9.45 -3.93 -5.92
C ASP A 50 9.45 -2.51 -5.33
N MET A 51 8.38 -2.12 -4.67
CA MET A 51 8.31 -0.83 -3.99
C MET A 51 9.28 -0.76 -2.81
N SER A 52 9.34 -1.80 -1.97
CA SER A 52 10.25 -1.86 -0.83
C SER A 52 11.70 -1.81 -1.28
N GLN A 53 12.08 -2.61 -2.27
CA GLN A 53 13.43 -2.61 -2.82
C GLN A 53 13.82 -1.24 -3.40
N ASN A 54 12.94 -0.61 -4.17
CA ASN A 54 13.21 0.72 -4.72
C ASN A 54 13.37 1.79 -3.63
N ILE A 55 12.65 1.68 -2.51
CA ILE A 55 12.83 2.58 -1.36
C ILE A 55 14.20 2.35 -0.71
N GLU A 56 14.57 1.10 -0.49
CA GLU A 56 15.86 0.71 0.06
C GLU A 56 17.01 1.21 -0.81
N ASP A 57 16.90 1.06 -2.13
CA ASP A 57 17.86 1.58 -3.11
C ASP A 57 18.04 3.11 -3.01
N ILE A 58 16.95 3.86 -2.83
CA ILE A 58 17.01 5.33 -2.65
C ILE A 58 17.85 5.68 -1.41
N PHE A 59 17.69 4.93 -0.32
CA PHE A 59 18.46 5.16 0.91
C PHE A 59 19.86 4.52 0.88
N GLY A 60 20.09 3.55 -0.03
CA GLY A 60 21.33 2.79 -0.12
C GLY A 60 21.48 1.78 1.03
N ILE A 61 20.36 1.17 1.45
CA ILE A 61 20.28 0.19 2.55
C ILE A 61 20.15 -1.21 1.96
N GLU A 62 20.82 -2.19 2.52
CA GLU A 62 20.66 -3.58 2.13
C GLU A 62 19.36 -4.17 2.71
N HIS A 63 18.67 -4.97 1.90
CA HIS A 63 17.38 -5.59 2.27
C HIS A 63 17.45 -6.42 3.56
N GLU A 64 18.54 -7.12 3.80
CA GLU A 64 18.77 -7.91 5.01
C GLU A 64 18.85 -7.03 6.27
N GLU A 65 19.40 -5.83 6.17
CA GLU A 65 19.53 -4.90 7.27
C GLU A 65 18.16 -4.39 7.74
N VAL A 66 17.26 -4.10 6.80
CA VAL A 66 15.89 -3.69 7.10
C VAL A 66 15.10 -4.81 7.78
N ASN A 67 15.22 -6.04 7.28
CA ASN A 67 14.53 -7.20 7.84
C ASN A 67 15.02 -7.58 9.24
N SER A 68 16.31 -7.40 9.52
CA SER A 68 16.88 -7.68 10.85
C SER A 68 16.50 -6.64 11.90
N ALA A 69 16.29 -5.38 11.48
CA ALA A 69 15.96 -4.28 12.38
C ALA A 69 14.47 -4.26 12.79
N PHE A 70 13.59 -4.89 12.00
CA PHE A 70 12.14 -4.83 12.22
C PHE A 70 11.49 -6.22 12.12
N ASP A 71 10.66 -6.55 13.09
CA ASP A 71 9.92 -7.81 13.14
C ASP A 71 8.77 -7.80 12.10
N ASP A 72 8.99 -8.47 10.99
CA ASP A 72 8.07 -8.60 9.85
C ASP A 72 6.72 -9.26 10.23
N GLN A 73 6.68 -9.99 11.35
CA GLN A 73 5.46 -10.70 11.77
C GLN A 73 4.34 -9.74 12.21
N LYS A 74 4.70 -8.63 12.88
CA LYS A 74 3.71 -7.64 13.31
C LYS A 74 3.06 -6.91 12.14
N GLU A 75 3.81 -6.67 11.07
CA GLU A 75 3.27 -6.03 9.86
C GLU A 75 2.38 -6.96 9.06
N ARG A 76 2.75 -8.23 8.93
CA ARG A 76 1.89 -9.23 8.30
C ARG A 76 0.56 -9.37 9.02
N ALA A 77 0.56 -9.36 10.35
CA ALA A 77 -0.66 -9.37 11.15
C ALA A 77 -1.50 -8.09 10.94
N LEU A 78 -0.86 -6.93 10.78
CA LEU A 78 -1.53 -5.65 10.56
C LEU A 78 -2.13 -5.56 9.14
N VAL A 79 -1.46 -6.12 8.14
CA VAL A 79 -1.95 -6.22 6.76
C VAL A 79 -3.14 -7.18 6.69
N LEU A 80 -3.06 -8.33 7.33
CA LEU A 80 -4.17 -9.28 7.43
C LEU A 80 -5.36 -8.66 8.17
N GLY A 81 -5.12 -7.98 9.30
CA GLY A 81 -6.16 -7.28 10.04
C GLY A 81 -6.85 -6.19 9.22
N THR A 82 -6.12 -5.40 8.44
CA THR A 82 -6.71 -4.40 7.54
C THR A 82 -7.46 -5.02 6.37
N SER A 83 -7.07 -6.18 5.88
CA SER A 83 -7.81 -6.92 4.86
C SER A 83 -9.17 -7.38 5.39
N PHE A 84 -9.25 -7.90 6.61
CA PHE A 84 -10.52 -8.25 7.27
C PHE A 84 -11.41 -7.02 7.49
N ILE A 85 -10.85 -5.88 7.90
CA ILE A 85 -11.60 -4.64 8.08
C ILE A 85 -12.13 -4.12 6.74
N SER A 86 -11.34 -4.19 5.67
CA SER A 86 -11.75 -3.75 4.34
C SER A 86 -12.88 -4.61 3.77
N GLU A 87 -12.83 -5.92 4.01
CA GLU A 87 -13.87 -6.85 3.61
C GLU A 87 -15.18 -6.64 4.39
N PHE A 88 -15.07 -6.37 5.70
CA PHE A 88 -16.22 -6.05 6.56
C PHE A 88 -16.84 -4.70 6.19
N VAL A 89 -16.04 -3.66 5.96
CA VAL A 89 -16.51 -2.33 5.52
C VAL A 89 -17.09 -2.40 4.12
N GLY A 90 -16.44 -3.12 3.21
CA GLY A 90 -16.93 -3.34 1.85
C GLY A 90 -18.29 -4.02 1.82
N ASN A 91 -18.47 -5.10 2.59
CA ASN A 91 -19.75 -5.81 2.72
C ASN A 91 -20.85 -4.93 3.32
N ARG A 92 -20.51 -4.09 4.29
CA ARG A 92 -21.48 -3.19 4.91
C ARG A 92 -21.89 -2.04 3.98
N LEU A 93 -20.92 -1.51 3.22
CA LEU A 93 -21.16 -0.47 2.22
C LEU A 93 -22.01 -1.01 1.06
N VAL A 94 -21.70 -2.21 0.58
CA VAL A 94 -22.47 -2.90 -0.46
C VAL A 94 -23.91 -3.16 0.01
N ARG A 95 -24.10 -3.67 1.23
CA ARG A 95 -25.47 -3.87 1.80
C ARG A 95 -26.24 -2.57 1.97
N PHE A 96 -25.57 -1.50 2.38
CA PHE A 96 -26.18 -0.17 2.49
C PHE A 96 -26.59 0.37 1.11
N MET A 97 -25.73 0.23 0.11
CA MET A 97 -26.05 0.61 -1.28
C MET A 97 -27.17 -0.22 -1.87
N ILE A 98 -27.18 -1.53 -1.66
CA ILE A 98 -28.25 -2.42 -2.13
C ILE A 98 -29.59 -2.01 -1.50
N ARG A 99 -29.63 -1.77 -0.18
CA ARG A 99 -30.88 -1.33 0.50
C ARG A 99 -31.41 0.01 -0.01
N ARG A 100 -30.53 0.92 -0.42
CA ARG A 100 -30.92 2.23 -0.94
C ARG A 100 -31.28 2.18 -2.43
N SER A 101 -30.72 1.23 -3.18
CA SER A 101 -30.89 1.07 -4.63
C SER A 101 -32.14 0.29 -5.01
N VAL A 102 -32.71 -0.52 -4.09
CA VAL A 102 -33.93 -1.30 -4.35
C VAL A 102 -35.13 -0.41 -4.73
N LYS A 103 -35.08 0.87 -4.41
CA LYS A 103 -36.14 1.83 -4.79
C LYS A 103 -35.99 2.46 -6.18
N ARG A 104 -34.85 2.23 -6.89
CA ARG A 104 -34.63 2.81 -8.24
C ARG A 104 -33.79 1.84 -9.07
N GLY A 105 -34.44 1.04 -9.91
CA GLY A 105 -33.85 -0.01 -10.76
C GLY A 105 -32.73 0.41 -11.74
N PHE A 106 -32.44 1.70 -11.85
CA PHE A 106 -31.37 2.24 -12.69
C PHE A 106 -29.97 2.06 -12.07
N LEU A 107 -29.86 1.97 -10.75
CA LEU A 107 -28.56 1.90 -10.04
C LEU A 107 -27.92 0.50 -10.07
N PHE A 108 -28.67 -0.55 -10.35
CA PHE A 108 -28.13 -1.93 -10.44
C PHE A 108 -27.06 -2.10 -11.51
N ARG A 109 -27.10 -1.28 -12.55
CA ARG A 109 -26.13 -1.33 -13.66
C ARG A 109 -24.74 -0.80 -13.27
N PHE A 110 -24.66 -0.02 -12.19
CA PHE A 110 -23.41 0.61 -11.71
C PHE A 110 -22.78 -0.09 -10.50
N ILE A 111 -23.45 -1.10 -9.90
CA ILE A 111 -22.94 -1.82 -8.73
C ILE A 111 -21.55 -2.43 -8.96
N PRO A 112 -21.26 -3.11 -10.07
CA PRO A 112 -19.91 -3.65 -10.31
C PRO A 112 -18.85 -2.55 -10.46
N LEU A 113 -19.19 -1.41 -11.07
CA LEU A 113 -18.30 -0.25 -11.19
C LEU A 113 -17.96 0.37 -9.83
N VAL A 114 -18.94 0.49 -8.95
CA VAL A 114 -18.73 1.02 -7.58
C VAL A 114 -17.85 0.09 -6.77
N GLY A 115 -18.04 -1.23 -6.88
CA GLY A 115 -17.19 -2.23 -6.22
C GLY A 115 -15.73 -2.11 -6.64
N ASN A 116 -15.47 -1.94 -7.93
CA ASN A 116 -14.12 -1.78 -8.46
C ASN A 116 -13.45 -0.48 -7.99
N VAL A 117 -14.20 0.63 -7.95
CA VAL A 117 -13.68 1.92 -7.44
C VAL A 117 -13.33 1.82 -5.95
N VAL A 118 -14.18 1.19 -5.14
CA VAL A 118 -13.91 0.97 -3.71
C VAL A 118 -12.68 0.08 -3.52
N SER A 119 -12.55 -0.99 -4.31
CA SER A 119 -11.37 -1.85 -4.30
C SER A 119 -10.09 -1.09 -4.64
N GLY A 120 -10.13 -0.25 -5.67
CA GLY A 120 -9.01 0.62 -6.05
C GLY A 120 -8.60 1.60 -4.95
N LEU A 121 -9.57 2.21 -4.27
CA LEU A 121 -9.31 3.10 -3.14
C LEU A 121 -8.65 2.36 -1.96
N ILE A 122 -9.15 1.17 -1.63
CA ILE A 122 -8.58 0.35 -0.57
C ILE A 122 -7.13 -0.03 -0.92
N SER A 123 -6.90 -0.51 -2.13
CA SER A 123 -5.56 -0.85 -2.63
C SER A 123 -4.60 0.34 -2.56
N TYR A 124 -5.05 1.54 -2.97
CA TYR A 124 -4.29 2.77 -2.87
C TYR A 124 -3.87 3.07 -1.43
N TYR A 125 -4.82 3.07 -0.49
CA TYR A 125 -4.55 3.39 0.90
C TYR A 125 -3.63 2.36 1.56
N MET A 126 -3.84 1.08 1.29
CA MET A 126 -2.98 0.01 1.83
C MET A 126 -1.54 0.15 1.32
N MET A 127 -1.36 0.28 0.02
CA MET A 127 -0.05 0.40 -0.59
C MET A 127 0.68 1.66 -0.10
N LYS A 128 -0.03 2.78 -0.02
CA LYS A 128 0.51 4.05 0.48
C LYS A 128 0.91 3.95 1.95
N ARG A 129 0.11 3.30 2.79
CA ARG A 129 0.42 3.12 4.20
C ARG A 129 1.65 2.24 4.39
N LEU A 130 1.69 1.10 3.71
CA LEU A 130 2.83 0.17 3.77
C LEU A 130 4.12 0.83 3.29
N GLY A 131 4.07 1.48 2.13
CA GLY A 131 5.23 2.20 1.60
C GLY A 131 5.72 3.30 2.52
N ASN A 132 4.84 4.12 3.07
CA ASN A 132 5.22 5.19 4.01
C ASN A 132 5.80 4.64 5.32
N THR A 133 5.30 3.51 5.81
CA THR A 133 5.87 2.82 6.98
C THR A 133 7.28 2.33 6.66
N HIS A 134 7.49 1.77 5.49
CA HIS A 134 8.80 1.31 5.04
C HIS A 134 9.80 2.48 4.89
N VAL A 135 9.37 3.60 4.29
CA VAL A 135 10.18 4.84 4.23
C VAL A 135 10.58 5.30 5.63
N ALA A 136 9.65 5.33 6.58
CA ALA A 136 9.96 5.71 7.95
C ALA A 136 10.98 4.79 8.64
N ARG A 137 10.96 3.49 8.32
CA ARG A 137 11.98 2.53 8.78
C ARG A 137 13.34 2.82 8.20
N CYS A 138 13.43 3.01 6.90
CA CYS A 138 14.70 3.37 6.24
C CYS A 138 15.29 4.65 6.81
N VAL A 139 14.45 5.67 7.07
CA VAL A 139 14.89 6.92 7.72
C VAL A 139 15.47 6.67 9.10
N ARG A 140 14.86 5.78 9.92
CA ARG A 140 15.39 5.44 11.25
C ARG A 140 16.74 4.73 11.16
N ILE A 141 16.89 3.80 10.23
CA ILE A 141 18.16 3.08 10.02
C ILE A 141 19.27 4.07 9.67
N VAL A 142 19.06 4.94 8.68
CA VAL A 142 20.10 5.90 8.28
C VAL A 142 20.39 6.98 9.32
N LYS A 143 19.47 7.21 10.27
CA LYS A 143 19.70 8.09 11.43
C LYS A 143 20.37 7.37 12.61
N GLY A 144 20.50 6.05 12.55
CA GLY A 144 21.03 5.26 13.67
C GLY A 144 20.09 5.21 14.89
N GLU A 145 18.78 5.33 14.65
CA GLU A 145 17.73 5.31 15.71
C GLU A 145 17.13 3.90 15.92
N VAL A 146 17.85 2.85 15.52
CA VAL A 146 17.41 1.44 15.60
C VAL A 146 18.30 0.66 16.58
#